data_67c71d71736bd72596790fc50d2fc8dc
#
_entry.id   67c71d71736bd72596790fc50d2fc8dc
#
_cell.length_a   1.000
_cell.length_b   1.000
_cell.length_c   1.000
_cell.angle_alpha   90.00
_cell.angle_beta   90.00
_cell.angle_gamma   90.00
#
_symmetry.space_group_name_H-M   'P 1'
#
loop_
_entity.id
_entity.type
_entity.pdbx_description
1 polymer ?
#
loop_
_entity_poly.entity_id
_entity_poly.type
_entity_poly.pdbx_seq_one_letter_code
_entity_poly.pdbx_strand_id
1 'polypeptide(L)'
;MPNIITHTLFAQEIFDKVDENTHDLFEPRLHLLEIGSNGPDFLFFHGMNPKDFFKKSDLRVSGSMFHAGHVNEFYQKALISIRNESDEEIKKDMMTYVCGHLCHWALDATSHPYVFYRTGTCKGKSAWYHHRFESLIDAIMLKVKKECTIEDFKFYEVSDASKEEARAIARIYVPAIRQILGFEIKPHQIMESLKDWHFIESLFYDASGDKLKALQTLETFTKAYNSLSGYIVPNEPDDPYDVMNLLHTRWVHPSDDTLVSTESFFDLYDKAQLLAMEAIRLFLAACENPDLDDVLLNLIKDRNYNLGTNDHKEMINFDLIYEK
;
A
#
# COMPACT_ATOMS: atom_id res chain seq x y z
N MET A 1 3.78 -6.76 -1.66
CA MET A 1 2.63 -6.28 -0.91
C MET A 1 3.13 -5.61 0.31
N PRO A 2 2.77 -4.38 0.45
CA PRO A 2 3.27 -3.55 1.50
C PRO A 2 2.74 -4.00 2.83
N ASN A 3 3.41 -3.55 3.82
CA ASN A 3 3.05 -3.76 5.17
C ASN A 3 2.04 -2.72 5.61
N ILE A 4 0.93 -3.22 6.00
CA ILE A 4 -0.23 -2.48 6.48
C ILE A 4 0.11 -1.46 7.57
N ILE A 5 1.12 -1.75 8.42
CA ILE A 5 1.48 -0.88 9.56
C ILE A 5 2.07 0.44 9.10
N THR A 6 3.11 0.40 8.27
CA THR A 6 3.78 1.64 7.81
C THR A 6 2.82 2.55 7.05
N HIS A 7 1.95 2.00 6.19
CA HIS A 7 0.93 2.76 5.49
C HIS A 7 -0.12 3.36 6.42
N THR A 8 -0.55 2.60 7.42
CA THR A 8 -1.50 3.10 8.43
C THR A 8 -0.90 4.23 9.25
N LEU A 9 0.33 4.07 9.73
CA LEU A 9 1.04 5.13 10.47
C LEU A 9 1.23 6.39 9.62
N PHE A 10 1.52 6.20 8.32
CA PHE A 10 1.64 7.30 7.38
C PHE A 10 0.34 8.10 7.26
N ALA A 11 -0.80 7.43 7.09
CA ALA A 11 -2.10 8.08 7.00
C ALA A 11 -2.49 8.78 8.32
N GLN A 12 -2.19 8.19 9.48
CA GLN A 12 -2.41 8.81 10.78
C GLN A 12 -1.58 10.08 10.96
N GLU A 13 -0.31 10.09 10.54
CA GLU A 13 0.51 11.30 10.58
C GLU A 13 0.06 12.37 9.58
N ILE A 14 -0.50 11.99 8.44
CA ILE A 14 -1.14 12.93 7.50
C ILE A 14 -2.40 13.53 8.13
N PHE A 15 -3.25 12.71 8.77
CA PHE A 15 -4.43 13.17 9.50
C PHE A 15 -4.08 14.25 10.53
N ASP A 16 -2.99 14.08 11.27
CA ASP A 16 -2.52 15.05 12.27
C ASP A 16 -1.98 16.37 11.66
N LYS A 17 -1.68 16.40 10.36
CA LYS A 17 -1.00 17.51 9.66
C LYS A 17 -1.89 18.31 8.70
N VAL A 18 -3.07 17.79 8.35
CA VAL A 18 -3.98 18.47 7.41
C VAL A 18 -4.66 19.69 8.06
N ASP A 19 -5.22 20.56 7.23
CA ASP A 19 -5.99 21.71 7.71
C ASP A 19 -7.31 21.29 8.39
N GLU A 20 -7.91 22.22 9.15
CA GLU A 20 -9.11 21.99 9.97
C GLU A 20 -10.28 21.40 9.15
N ASN A 21 -10.54 21.91 7.96
CA ASN A 21 -11.65 21.42 7.13
C ASN A 21 -11.42 19.98 6.65
N THR A 22 -10.18 19.66 6.29
CA THR A 22 -9.79 18.30 5.90
C THR A 22 -9.79 17.36 7.10
N HIS A 23 -9.36 17.84 8.27
CA HIS A 23 -9.43 17.08 9.51
C HIS A 23 -10.88 16.73 9.87
N ASP A 24 -11.81 17.70 9.82
CA ASP A 24 -13.24 17.48 10.09
C ASP A 24 -13.87 16.47 9.11
N LEU A 25 -13.40 16.41 7.86
CA LEU A 25 -13.82 15.39 6.91
C LEU A 25 -13.35 14.00 7.33
N PHE A 26 -12.10 13.89 7.80
CA PHE A 26 -11.46 12.60 8.09
C PHE A 26 -11.81 12.05 9.47
N GLU A 27 -11.96 12.91 10.50
CA GLU A 27 -12.14 12.48 11.89
C GLU A 27 -13.24 11.41 12.07
N PRO A 28 -14.48 11.58 11.55
CA PRO A 28 -15.52 10.54 11.66
C PRO A 28 -15.30 9.33 10.73
N ARG A 29 -14.26 9.36 9.88
CA ARG A 29 -13.93 8.39 8.82
C ARG A 29 -12.48 7.91 8.87
N LEU A 30 -11.82 8.08 10.02
CA LEU A 30 -10.38 7.78 10.16
C LEU A 30 -10.06 6.34 9.74
N HIS A 31 -10.89 5.37 10.13
CA HIS A 31 -10.71 3.98 9.72
C HIS A 31 -10.76 3.80 8.18
N LEU A 32 -11.62 4.54 7.49
CA LEU A 32 -11.68 4.50 6.03
C LEU A 32 -10.46 5.16 5.35
N LEU A 33 -9.87 6.18 5.97
CA LEU A 33 -8.59 6.76 5.56
C LEU A 33 -7.47 5.72 5.72
N GLU A 34 -7.44 4.99 6.83
CA GLU A 34 -6.48 3.92 7.11
C GLU A 34 -6.63 2.74 6.14
N ILE A 35 -7.85 2.29 5.84
CA ILE A 35 -8.10 1.29 4.78
C ILE A 35 -7.55 1.81 3.45
N GLY A 36 -7.87 3.06 3.10
CA GLY A 36 -7.42 3.70 1.87
C GLY A 36 -5.89 3.77 1.76
N SER A 37 -5.18 3.98 2.88
CA SER A 37 -3.72 4.04 2.90
C SER A 37 -3.03 2.72 2.51
N ASN A 38 -3.78 1.65 2.36
CA ASN A 38 -3.33 0.38 1.81
C ASN A 38 -3.69 0.24 0.30
N GLY A 39 -4.22 1.32 -0.31
CA GLY A 39 -4.41 1.46 -1.75
C GLY A 39 -5.19 0.32 -2.39
N PRO A 40 -4.72 -0.17 -3.54
CA PRO A 40 -5.34 -1.28 -4.27
C PRO A 40 -4.94 -2.66 -3.75
N ASP A 41 -4.15 -2.78 -2.68
CA ASP A 41 -3.54 -4.05 -2.23
C ASP A 41 -4.56 -5.09 -1.82
N PHE A 42 -5.67 -4.68 -1.22
CA PHE A 42 -6.74 -5.62 -0.88
C PHE A 42 -7.21 -6.45 -2.08
N LEU A 43 -7.02 -5.97 -3.32
CA LEU A 43 -7.39 -6.70 -4.55
C LEU A 43 -6.58 -7.99 -4.73
N PHE A 44 -5.34 -8.03 -4.23
CA PHE A 44 -4.49 -9.22 -4.30
C PHE A 44 -5.01 -10.40 -3.47
N PHE A 45 -5.83 -10.12 -2.48
CA PHE A 45 -6.34 -11.13 -1.56
C PHE A 45 -7.61 -11.84 -2.04
N HIS A 46 -8.29 -11.32 -3.08
CA HIS A 46 -9.53 -11.92 -3.56
C HIS A 46 -9.38 -13.40 -3.91
N GLY A 47 -10.15 -14.24 -3.24
CA GLY A 47 -10.12 -15.69 -3.40
C GLY A 47 -8.92 -16.37 -2.71
N MET A 48 -8.24 -15.70 -1.78
CA MET A 48 -7.18 -16.32 -0.97
C MET A 48 -7.71 -17.17 0.19
N ASN A 49 -9.03 -17.22 0.41
CA ASN A 49 -9.57 -18.19 1.32
C ASN A 49 -9.37 -19.62 0.79
N PRO A 50 -9.29 -20.66 1.68
CA PRO A 50 -8.96 -22.03 1.26
C PRO A 50 -9.89 -22.65 0.22
N LYS A 51 -11.12 -22.16 0.08
CA LYS A 51 -12.11 -22.71 -0.86
C LYS A 51 -11.89 -22.19 -2.29
N ASP A 52 -11.28 -21.01 -2.44
CA ASP A 52 -11.19 -20.29 -3.70
C ASP A 52 -9.75 -20.09 -4.18
N PHE A 53 -8.76 -20.54 -3.42
CA PHE A 53 -7.32 -20.29 -3.63
C PHE A 53 -6.82 -20.60 -5.05
N PHE A 54 -7.35 -21.63 -5.69
CA PHE A 54 -6.95 -22.04 -7.05
C PHE A 54 -7.76 -21.37 -8.16
N LYS A 55 -8.75 -20.55 -7.83
CA LYS A 55 -9.57 -19.87 -8.85
C LYS A 55 -8.81 -18.67 -9.43
N LYS A 56 -8.97 -18.46 -10.73
CA LYS A 56 -8.53 -17.21 -11.37
C LYS A 56 -9.36 -16.06 -10.83
N SER A 57 -8.73 -14.92 -10.61
CA SER A 57 -9.38 -13.72 -10.09
C SER A 57 -9.00 -12.50 -10.93
N ASP A 58 -9.98 -11.90 -11.59
CA ASP A 58 -9.79 -10.65 -12.31
C ASP A 58 -9.42 -9.50 -11.36
N LEU A 59 -9.85 -9.57 -10.07
CA LEU A 59 -9.45 -8.58 -9.07
C LEU A 59 -7.96 -8.65 -8.75
N ARG A 60 -7.37 -9.83 -8.60
CA ARG A 60 -5.91 -9.96 -8.41
C ARG A 60 -5.13 -9.43 -9.61
N VAL A 61 -5.63 -9.70 -10.80
CA VAL A 61 -5.03 -9.13 -12.04
C VAL A 61 -5.17 -7.61 -12.04
N SER A 62 -6.33 -7.08 -11.66
CA SER A 62 -6.57 -5.63 -11.55
C SER A 62 -5.60 -4.97 -10.56
N GLY A 63 -5.37 -5.58 -9.39
CA GLY A 63 -4.38 -5.10 -8.43
C GLY A 63 -3.00 -4.94 -9.07
N SER A 64 -2.52 -5.98 -9.75
CA SER A 64 -1.23 -5.94 -10.46
C SER A 64 -1.17 -4.87 -11.54
N MET A 65 -2.25 -4.68 -12.30
CA MET A 65 -2.30 -3.68 -13.38
C MET A 65 -2.30 -2.26 -12.84
N PHE A 66 -3.05 -1.97 -11.76
CA PHE A 66 -3.04 -0.66 -11.12
C PHE A 66 -1.69 -0.32 -10.47
N HIS A 67 -0.96 -1.29 -9.92
CA HIS A 67 0.39 -1.05 -9.40
C HIS A 67 1.40 -0.75 -10.51
N ALA A 68 1.22 -1.36 -11.67
CA ALA A 68 2.13 -1.18 -12.80
C ALA A 68 1.87 0.08 -13.64
N GLY A 69 0.67 0.69 -13.54
CA GLY A 69 0.30 1.87 -14.33
C GLY A 69 -1.16 2.25 -14.17
N HIS A 70 -1.69 3.05 -15.10
CA HIS A 70 -3.07 3.55 -15.08
C HIS A 70 -3.40 4.45 -13.86
N VAL A 71 -2.40 5.07 -13.26
CA VAL A 71 -2.56 5.84 -12.02
C VAL A 71 -3.40 7.08 -12.26
N ASN A 72 -3.07 7.86 -13.29
CA ASN A 72 -3.86 9.04 -13.66
C ASN A 72 -5.29 8.66 -14.07
N GLU A 73 -5.46 7.59 -14.84
CA GLU A 73 -6.79 7.11 -15.23
C GLU A 73 -7.63 6.71 -14.02
N PHE A 74 -7.02 6.03 -13.03
CA PHE A 74 -7.71 5.66 -11.80
C PHE A 74 -8.22 6.88 -11.04
N TYR A 75 -7.37 7.88 -10.77
CA TYR A 75 -7.78 9.08 -10.03
C TYR A 75 -8.79 9.93 -10.82
N GLN A 76 -8.66 10.01 -12.14
CA GLN A 76 -9.67 10.66 -12.97
C GLN A 76 -11.04 9.98 -12.86
N LYS A 77 -11.09 8.63 -12.86
CA LYS A 77 -12.33 7.87 -12.67
C LYS A 77 -12.89 8.00 -11.27
N ALA A 78 -12.04 8.05 -10.26
CA ALA A 78 -12.45 8.30 -8.89
C ALA A 78 -13.13 9.67 -8.75
N LEU A 79 -12.53 10.75 -9.29
CA LEU A 79 -13.11 12.09 -9.32
C LEU A 79 -14.50 12.10 -10.00
N ILE A 80 -14.61 11.47 -11.15
CA ILE A 80 -15.90 11.38 -11.89
C ILE A 80 -16.94 10.62 -11.05
N SER A 81 -16.56 9.51 -10.40
CA SER A 81 -17.47 8.70 -9.59
C SER A 81 -17.95 9.47 -8.35
N ILE A 82 -17.06 10.21 -7.68
CA ILE A 82 -17.37 11.04 -6.51
C ILE A 82 -18.31 12.17 -6.87
N ARG A 83 -18.04 12.89 -7.95
CA ARG A 83 -18.91 14.01 -8.40
C ARG A 83 -20.31 13.55 -8.83
N ASN A 84 -20.43 12.32 -9.30
CA ASN A 84 -21.71 11.73 -9.69
C ASN A 84 -22.46 11.04 -8.53
N GLU A 85 -21.85 10.95 -7.34
CA GLU A 85 -22.53 10.39 -6.18
C GLU A 85 -23.52 11.42 -5.61
N SER A 86 -24.77 10.97 -5.43
CA SER A 86 -25.86 11.82 -4.94
C SER A 86 -26.07 11.76 -3.43
N ASP A 87 -25.54 10.75 -2.78
CA ASP A 87 -25.58 10.59 -1.32
C ASP A 87 -24.32 11.26 -0.73
N GLU A 88 -24.53 12.37 -0.01
CA GLU A 88 -23.44 13.20 0.50
C GLU A 88 -22.55 12.47 1.52
N GLU A 89 -23.10 11.54 2.32
CA GLU A 89 -22.28 10.77 3.25
C GLU A 89 -21.42 9.73 2.52
N ILE A 90 -21.98 9.03 1.54
CA ILE A 90 -21.20 8.12 0.71
C ILE A 90 -20.16 8.88 -0.11
N LYS A 91 -20.48 10.08 -0.59
CA LYS A 91 -19.53 10.95 -1.29
C LYS A 91 -18.34 11.30 -0.40
N LYS A 92 -18.57 11.70 0.84
CA LYS A 92 -17.51 11.98 1.82
C LYS A 92 -16.69 10.73 2.15
N ASP A 93 -17.33 9.56 2.27
CA ASP A 93 -16.65 8.28 2.46
C ASP A 93 -15.72 7.96 1.28
N MET A 94 -16.22 8.13 0.05
CA MET A 94 -15.40 7.95 -1.16
C MET A 94 -14.23 8.92 -1.21
N MET A 95 -14.44 10.20 -0.86
CA MET A 95 -13.38 11.22 -0.81
C MET A 95 -12.30 10.83 0.20
N THR A 96 -12.70 10.44 1.41
CA THR A 96 -11.77 10.04 2.48
C THR A 96 -10.96 8.80 2.08
N TYR A 97 -11.62 7.78 1.52
CA TYR A 97 -10.93 6.59 1.01
C TYR A 97 -9.87 6.94 -0.05
N VAL A 98 -10.20 7.81 -1.01
CA VAL A 98 -9.25 8.20 -2.06
C VAL A 98 -8.12 9.06 -1.50
N CYS A 99 -8.35 9.87 -0.47
CA CYS A 99 -7.26 10.56 0.23
C CYS A 99 -6.30 9.58 0.89
N GLY A 100 -6.80 8.52 1.54
CA GLY A 100 -5.96 7.41 2.01
C GLY A 100 -5.19 6.73 0.86
N HIS A 101 -5.87 6.48 -0.25
CA HIS A 101 -5.25 5.88 -1.44
C HIS A 101 -4.14 6.75 -2.06
N LEU A 102 -4.25 8.08 -1.97
CA LEU A 102 -3.18 9.00 -2.34
C LEU A 102 -1.99 8.92 -1.37
N CYS A 103 -2.24 8.66 -0.07
CA CYS A 103 -1.18 8.36 0.89
C CYS A 103 -0.40 7.11 0.47
N HIS A 104 -1.10 6.03 0.13
CA HIS A 104 -0.47 4.80 -0.39
C HIS A 104 0.38 5.07 -1.63
N TRP A 105 -0.20 5.71 -2.65
CA TRP A 105 0.52 6.03 -3.87
C TRP A 105 1.77 6.88 -3.60
N ALA A 106 1.68 7.90 -2.77
CA ALA A 106 2.80 8.79 -2.50
C ALA A 106 3.95 8.06 -1.78
N LEU A 107 3.62 7.19 -0.81
CA LEU A 107 4.62 6.41 -0.09
C LEU A 107 5.28 5.37 -1.01
N ASP A 108 4.49 4.58 -1.72
CA ASP A 108 4.99 3.54 -2.61
C ASP A 108 5.81 4.11 -3.77
N ALA A 109 5.29 5.08 -4.51
CA ALA A 109 6.00 5.69 -5.63
C ALA A 109 7.32 6.35 -5.20
N THR A 110 7.49 6.69 -3.91
CA THR A 110 8.71 7.31 -3.38
C THR A 110 9.66 6.27 -2.80
N SER A 111 9.18 5.24 -2.10
CA SER A 111 10.01 4.30 -1.34
C SER A 111 10.26 2.96 -2.03
N HIS A 112 9.34 2.46 -2.86
CA HIS A 112 9.50 1.17 -3.55
C HIS A 112 10.74 1.09 -4.45
N PRO A 113 11.22 2.14 -5.13
CA PRO A 113 12.50 2.05 -5.85
C PRO A 113 13.65 1.59 -4.94
N TYR A 114 13.71 2.06 -3.69
CA TYR A 114 14.68 1.60 -2.71
C TYR A 114 14.43 0.13 -2.31
N VAL A 115 13.18 -0.22 -2.00
CA VAL A 115 12.81 -1.59 -1.61
C VAL A 115 13.15 -2.59 -2.72
N PHE A 116 12.79 -2.30 -3.96
CA PHE A 116 13.14 -3.15 -5.12
C PHE A 116 14.64 -3.24 -5.35
N TYR A 117 15.39 -2.14 -5.18
CA TYR A 117 16.84 -2.18 -5.28
C TYR A 117 17.44 -3.19 -4.30
N ARG A 118 16.91 -3.27 -3.06
CA ARG A 118 17.41 -4.16 -2.00
C ARG A 118 16.89 -5.60 -2.09
N THR A 119 15.79 -5.83 -2.77
CA THR A 119 15.08 -7.14 -2.72
C THR A 119 14.87 -7.81 -4.07
N GLY A 120 15.07 -7.10 -5.18
CA GLY A 120 14.86 -7.61 -6.53
C GLY A 120 13.44 -7.36 -7.06
N THR A 121 13.06 -8.08 -8.10
CA THR A 121 11.85 -7.81 -8.91
C THR A 121 10.52 -8.26 -8.28
N CYS A 122 10.50 -8.71 -7.04
CA CYS A 122 9.33 -9.30 -6.37
C CYS A 122 8.73 -10.51 -7.13
N LYS A 123 9.58 -11.32 -7.79
CA LYS A 123 9.18 -12.56 -8.48
C LYS A 123 9.97 -13.76 -7.95
N GLY A 124 9.30 -14.90 -7.79
CA GLY A 124 9.93 -16.09 -7.23
C GLY A 124 10.48 -15.85 -5.81
N LYS A 125 11.75 -16.20 -5.55
CA LYS A 125 12.38 -15.97 -4.23
C LYS A 125 12.47 -14.49 -3.86
N SER A 126 12.64 -13.60 -4.83
CA SER A 126 12.70 -12.17 -4.61
C SER A 126 11.40 -11.63 -3.97
N ALA A 127 10.24 -12.26 -4.21
CA ALA A 127 9.00 -11.92 -3.51
C ALA A 127 9.11 -12.21 -2.00
N TRP A 128 9.75 -13.31 -1.59
CA TRP A 128 9.97 -13.63 -0.17
C TRP A 128 10.87 -12.62 0.51
N TYR A 129 11.91 -12.16 -0.19
CA TYR A 129 12.83 -11.11 0.29
C TYR A 129 12.10 -9.77 0.44
N HIS A 130 11.27 -9.43 -0.52
CA HIS A 130 10.47 -8.21 -0.51
C HIS A 130 9.54 -8.16 0.71
N HIS A 131 8.75 -9.21 0.94
CA HIS A 131 7.86 -9.26 2.10
C HIS A 131 8.62 -9.24 3.43
N ARG A 132 9.74 -9.96 3.54
CA ARG A 132 10.57 -9.91 4.76
C ARG A 132 11.14 -8.54 5.01
N PHE A 133 11.59 -7.85 3.97
CA PHE A 133 12.13 -6.51 4.04
C PHE A 133 11.09 -5.51 4.57
N GLU A 134 9.90 -5.54 4.02
CA GLU A 134 8.80 -4.69 4.42
C GLU A 134 8.30 -5.02 5.84
N SER A 135 8.24 -6.31 6.23
CA SER A 135 7.88 -6.70 7.61
C SER A 135 8.87 -6.16 8.65
N LEU A 136 10.16 -6.05 8.29
CA LEU A 136 11.16 -5.42 9.15
C LEU A 136 10.96 -3.89 9.21
N ILE A 137 10.67 -3.24 8.09
CA ILE A 137 10.32 -1.81 8.07
C ILE A 137 9.12 -1.56 8.97
N ASP A 138 8.06 -2.35 8.87
CA ASP A 138 6.86 -2.21 9.71
C ASP A 138 7.17 -2.30 11.20
N ALA A 139 7.94 -3.31 11.60
CA ALA A 139 8.33 -3.47 13.00
C ALA A 139 9.17 -2.28 13.52
N ILE A 140 10.10 -1.78 12.70
CA ILE A 140 10.95 -0.63 13.05
C ILE A 140 10.09 0.66 13.09
N MET A 141 9.25 0.89 12.09
CA MET A 141 8.37 2.07 12.03
C MET A 141 7.42 2.11 13.23
N LEU A 142 6.82 0.97 13.58
CA LEU A 142 5.94 0.88 14.75
C LEU A 142 6.69 1.24 16.05
N LYS A 143 7.88 0.69 16.21
CA LYS A 143 8.73 0.96 17.38
C LYS A 143 9.16 2.43 17.47
N VAL A 144 9.52 3.04 16.33
CA VAL A 144 10.00 4.43 16.29
C VAL A 144 8.85 5.44 16.40
N LYS A 145 7.71 5.20 15.73
CA LYS A 145 6.62 6.16 15.64
C LYS A 145 5.59 6.06 16.78
N LYS A 146 5.38 4.86 17.33
CA LYS A 146 4.39 4.61 18.40
C LYS A 146 5.00 4.09 19.69
N GLU A 147 6.31 3.85 19.77
CA GLU A 147 7.01 3.31 20.92
C GLU A 147 6.42 1.98 21.44
N CYS A 148 5.81 1.20 20.52
CA CYS A 148 5.17 -0.09 20.83
C CYS A 148 5.58 -1.18 19.84
N THR A 149 5.07 -2.39 20.07
CA THR A 149 5.25 -3.55 19.19
C THR A 149 3.89 -4.06 18.68
N ILE A 150 3.90 -5.10 17.87
CA ILE A 150 2.66 -5.73 17.40
C ILE A 150 1.84 -6.38 18.53
N GLU A 151 2.39 -6.54 19.75
CA GLU A 151 1.60 -6.98 20.91
C GLU A 151 0.52 -5.96 21.25
N ASP A 152 0.83 -4.67 21.09
CA ASP A 152 -0.06 -3.56 21.40
C ASP A 152 -0.80 -3.02 20.16
N PHE A 153 -0.35 -3.37 18.95
CA PHE A 153 -0.87 -2.86 17.69
C PHE A 153 -1.46 -3.98 16.82
N LYS A 154 -2.77 -4.13 16.86
CA LYS A 154 -3.50 -5.15 16.11
C LYS A 154 -3.78 -4.67 14.68
N PHE A 155 -2.76 -4.65 13.84
CA PHE A 155 -2.84 -4.10 12.48
C PHE A 155 -3.95 -4.72 11.62
N TYR A 156 -4.36 -5.95 11.86
CA TYR A 156 -5.46 -6.58 11.14
C TYR A 156 -6.82 -5.89 11.36
N GLU A 157 -6.99 -5.12 12.45
CA GLU A 157 -8.22 -4.34 12.69
C GLU A 157 -8.41 -3.27 11.61
N VAL A 158 -7.32 -2.74 11.01
CA VAL A 158 -7.38 -1.80 9.88
C VAL A 158 -8.04 -2.41 8.65
N SER A 159 -7.89 -3.70 8.43
CA SER A 159 -8.48 -4.42 7.28
C SER A 159 -9.94 -4.86 7.48
N ASP A 160 -10.52 -4.66 8.68
CA ASP A 160 -11.89 -5.07 9.01
C ASP A 160 -12.93 -4.05 8.52
N ALA A 161 -13.04 -3.91 7.21
CA ALA A 161 -13.95 -2.97 6.59
C ALA A 161 -15.43 -3.30 6.88
N SER A 162 -16.19 -2.32 7.35
CA SER A 162 -17.63 -2.38 7.48
C SER A 162 -18.33 -2.52 6.13
N LYS A 163 -19.63 -2.79 6.13
CA LYS A 163 -20.42 -2.88 4.88
C LYS A 163 -20.54 -1.53 4.20
N GLU A 164 -20.63 -0.47 4.97
CA GLU A 164 -20.74 0.91 4.52
C GLU A 164 -19.44 1.35 3.85
N GLU A 165 -18.29 1.11 4.48
CA GLU A 165 -16.98 1.38 3.91
C GLU A 165 -16.73 0.56 2.64
N ALA A 166 -17.01 -0.74 2.67
CA ALA A 166 -16.89 -1.59 1.48
C ALA A 166 -17.79 -1.14 0.32
N ARG A 167 -18.96 -0.53 0.63
CA ARG A 167 -19.85 0.06 -0.38
C ARG A 167 -19.23 1.30 -1.03
N ALA A 168 -18.64 2.20 -0.24
CA ALA A 168 -17.96 3.37 -0.77
C ALA A 168 -16.76 2.98 -1.64
N ILE A 169 -15.94 2.02 -1.19
CA ILE A 169 -14.80 1.48 -1.95
C ILE A 169 -15.27 0.85 -3.28
N ALA A 170 -16.35 0.06 -3.25
CA ALA A 170 -16.89 -0.56 -4.47
C ALA A 170 -17.39 0.46 -5.50
N ARG A 171 -17.90 1.63 -5.07
CA ARG A 171 -18.33 2.71 -5.97
C ARG A 171 -17.17 3.36 -6.72
N ILE A 172 -15.96 3.23 -6.20
CA ILE A 172 -14.72 3.69 -6.85
C ILE A 172 -14.18 2.59 -7.79
N TYR A 173 -13.98 1.39 -7.27
CA TYR A 173 -13.26 0.34 -8.03
C TYR A 173 -14.10 -0.31 -9.12
N VAL A 174 -15.40 -0.52 -8.93
CA VAL A 174 -16.22 -1.20 -9.94
C VAL A 174 -16.23 -0.44 -11.27
N PRO A 175 -16.53 0.88 -11.33
CA PRO A 175 -16.46 1.64 -12.57
C PRO A 175 -15.01 1.80 -13.09
N ALA A 176 -14.00 1.96 -12.20
CA ALA A 176 -12.61 2.09 -12.61
C ALA A 176 -12.11 0.82 -13.29
N ILE A 177 -12.28 -0.35 -12.69
CA ILE A 177 -11.85 -1.63 -13.26
C ILE A 177 -12.55 -1.90 -14.58
N ARG A 178 -13.86 -1.65 -14.68
CA ARG A 178 -14.60 -1.83 -15.92
C ARG A 178 -14.10 -0.93 -17.04
N GLN A 179 -13.94 0.36 -16.77
CA GLN A 179 -13.64 1.35 -17.81
C GLN A 179 -12.17 1.38 -18.22
N ILE A 180 -11.26 1.10 -17.29
CA ILE A 180 -9.81 1.14 -17.53
C ILE A 180 -9.30 -0.23 -17.98
N LEU A 181 -9.72 -1.30 -17.31
CA LEU A 181 -9.15 -2.64 -17.50
C LEU A 181 -10.06 -3.58 -18.29
N GLY A 182 -11.32 -3.21 -18.50
CA GLY A 182 -12.28 -4.00 -19.27
C GLY A 182 -12.82 -5.25 -18.55
N PHE A 183 -12.59 -5.40 -17.24
CA PHE A 183 -13.12 -6.53 -16.48
C PHE A 183 -14.50 -6.21 -15.90
N GLU A 184 -15.42 -7.17 -16.02
CA GLU A 184 -16.76 -7.09 -15.43
C GLU A 184 -16.75 -7.65 -14.02
N ILE A 185 -16.69 -6.76 -13.01
CA ILE A 185 -16.77 -7.10 -11.60
C ILE A 185 -18.06 -6.58 -10.96
N LYS A 186 -18.44 -7.18 -9.86
CA LYS A 186 -19.64 -6.80 -9.08
C LYS A 186 -19.25 -6.26 -7.71
N PRO A 187 -20.04 -5.36 -7.10
CA PRO A 187 -19.73 -4.76 -5.80
C PRO A 187 -19.45 -5.79 -4.69
N HIS A 188 -20.13 -6.95 -4.68
CA HIS A 188 -19.89 -7.98 -3.65
C HIS A 188 -18.48 -8.59 -3.75
N GLN A 189 -17.85 -8.63 -4.93
CA GLN A 189 -16.49 -9.14 -5.09
C GLN A 189 -15.44 -8.21 -4.44
N ILE A 190 -15.68 -6.90 -4.43
CA ILE A 190 -14.87 -5.95 -3.64
C ILE A 190 -14.99 -6.26 -2.15
N MET A 191 -16.22 -6.48 -1.66
CA MET A 191 -16.45 -6.87 -0.26
C MET A 191 -15.81 -8.21 0.09
N GLU A 192 -15.85 -9.19 -0.81
CA GLU A 192 -15.16 -10.47 -0.63
C GLU A 192 -13.64 -10.27 -0.55
N SER A 193 -13.07 -9.43 -1.41
CA SER A 193 -11.64 -9.13 -1.41
C SER A 193 -11.19 -8.47 -0.09
N LEU A 194 -11.95 -7.51 0.44
CA LEU A 194 -11.67 -6.89 1.74
C LEU A 194 -11.74 -7.91 2.88
N LYS A 195 -12.72 -8.83 2.87
CA LYS A 195 -12.81 -9.90 3.87
C LYS A 195 -11.67 -10.91 3.78
N ASP A 196 -11.28 -11.27 2.55
CA ASP A 196 -10.15 -12.18 2.35
C ASP A 196 -8.84 -11.51 2.81
N TRP A 197 -8.70 -10.19 2.59
CA TRP A 197 -7.58 -9.40 3.13
C TRP A 197 -7.55 -9.46 4.66
N HIS A 198 -8.66 -9.11 5.33
CA HIS A 198 -8.75 -9.19 6.79
C HIS A 198 -8.44 -10.60 7.33
N PHE A 199 -8.92 -11.64 6.64
CA PHE A 199 -8.63 -13.02 7.01
C PHE A 199 -7.13 -13.32 6.96
N ILE A 200 -6.44 -12.91 5.91
CA ILE A 200 -5.00 -13.13 5.74
C ILE A 200 -4.19 -12.33 6.76
N GLU A 201 -4.51 -11.04 6.98
CA GLU A 201 -3.83 -10.22 7.98
C GLU A 201 -4.00 -10.82 9.40
N SER A 202 -5.20 -11.27 9.74
CA SER A 202 -5.46 -11.97 11.02
C SER A 202 -4.67 -13.28 11.15
N LEU A 203 -4.50 -14.02 10.03
CA LEU A 203 -3.74 -15.27 10.00
C LEU A 203 -2.25 -15.05 10.27
N PHE A 204 -1.66 -13.98 9.71
CA PHE A 204 -0.24 -13.66 9.86
C PHE A 204 0.06 -12.81 11.10
N TYR A 205 -0.94 -12.28 11.79
CA TYR A 205 -0.73 -11.60 13.07
C TYR A 205 -0.19 -12.58 14.13
N ASP A 206 0.93 -12.22 14.78
CA ASP A 206 1.66 -13.08 15.71
C ASP A 206 2.22 -12.29 16.91
N ALA A 207 1.34 -11.90 17.84
CA ALA A 207 1.73 -11.15 19.04
C ALA A 207 2.76 -11.89 19.91
N SER A 208 2.71 -13.24 19.97
CA SER A 208 3.64 -14.03 20.78
C SER A 208 5.00 -14.29 20.12
N GLY A 209 5.12 -14.14 18.80
CA GLY A 209 6.28 -14.55 18.01
C GLY A 209 6.41 -16.07 17.82
N ASP A 210 5.42 -16.86 18.25
CA ASP A 210 5.50 -18.32 18.19
C ASP A 210 5.25 -18.85 16.77
N LYS A 211 4.33 -18.21 16.01
CA LYS A 211 4.10 -18.56 14.60
C LYS A 211 5.34 -18.29 13.78
N LEU A 212 5.99 -17.14 13.99
CA LEU A 212 7.23 -16.77 13.30
C LEU A 212 8.31 -17.83 13.52
N LYS A 213 8.57 -18.22 14.77
CA LYS A 213 9.56 -19.26 15.12
C LYS A 213 9.24 -20.61 14.51
N ALA A 214 7.96 -21.02 14.56
CA ALA A 214 7.51 -22.27 13.99
C ALA A 214 7.71 -22.32 12.46
N LEU A 215 7.32 -21.23 11.75
CA LEU A 215 7.50 -21.13 10.30
C LEU A 215 8.97 -21.09 9.92
N GLN A 216 9.81 -20.31 10.59
CA GLN A 216 11.27 -20.29 10.35
C GLN A 216 11.90 -21.67 10.55
N THR A 217 11.46 -22.42 11.56
CA THR A 217 11.92 -23.80 11.77
C THR A 217 11.54 -24.70 10.59
N LEU A 218 10.28 -24.64 10.13
CA LEU A 218 9.81 -25.40 8.97
C LEU A 218 10.58 -25.02 7.69
N GLU A 219 10.81 -23.73 7.46
CA GLU A 219 11.54 -23.21 6.32
C GLU A 219 13.01 -23.64 6.30
N THR A 220 13.61 -23.84 7.47
CA THR A 220 14.97 -24.40 7.59
C THR A 220 15.03 -25.82 7.02
N PHE A 221 14.02 -26.67 7.29
CA PHE A 221 13.97 -28.02 6.74
C PHE A 221 13.69 -28.04 5.24
N THR A 222 12.83 -27.14 4.76
CA THR A 222 12.44 -27.07 3.33
C THR A 222 13.40 -26.24 2.49
N LYS A 223 14.31 -25.49 3.11
CA LYS A 223 15.21 -24.48 2.48
C LYS A 223 14.46 -23.38 1.74
N ALA A 224 13.22 -23.09 2.18
CA ALA A 224 12.34 -22.07 1.61
C ALA A 224 12.29 -20.85 2.54
N TYR A 225 13.45 -20.29 2.91
CA TYR A 225 13.59 -19.19 3.86
C TYR A 225 12.75 -17.98 3.48
N ASN A 226 12.02 -17.41 4.45
CA ASN A 226 11.12 -16.28 4.31
C ASN A 226 9.90 -16.51 3.41
N SER A 227 9.61 -17.74 2.99
CA SER A 227 8.49 -18.02 2.07
C SER A 227 7.12 -17.74 2.71
N LEU A 228 6.97 -17.99 4.01
CA LEU A 228 5.79 -17.69 4.82
C LEU A 228 6.14 -16.81 6.01
N SER A 229 7.29 -17.04 6.66
CA SER A 229 7.74 -16.23 7.80
C SER A 229 8.02 -14.78 7.39
N GLY A 230 8.31 -14.52 6.12
CA GLY A 230 8.50 -13.17 5.58
C GLY A 230 7.28 -12.27 5.71
N TYR A 231 6.08 -12.82 5.78
CA TYR A 231 4.83 -12.06 5.96
C TYR A 231 4.53 -11.70 7.42
N ILE A 232 5.25 -12.28 8.38
CA ILE A 232 5.02 -12.01 9.80
C ILE A 232 5.90 -10.84 10.24
N VAL A 233 5.25 -9.80 10.77
CA VAL A 233 5.92 -8.66 11.40
C VAL A 233 6.51 -9.13 12.74
N PRO A 234 7.83 -9.03 12.98
CA PRO A 234 8.42 -9.47 14.23
C PRO A 234 8.20 -8.47 15.36
N ASN A 235 8.03 -8.96 16.60
CA ASN A 235 7.95 -8.10 17.79
C ASN A 235 9.27 -7.33 18.01
N GLU A 236 10.40 -8.05 17.88
CA GLU A 236 11.73 -7.44 17.96
C GLU A 236 12.41 -7.57 16.59
N PRO A 237 12.55 -6.46 15.86
CA PRO A 237 13.21 -6.47 14.57
C PRO A 237 14.71 -6.75 14.75
N ASP A 238 15.20 -7.85 14.19
CA ASP A 238 16.62 -8.11 14.00
C ASP A 238 16.98 -7.70 12.55
N ASP A 239 17.71 -6.58 12.46
CA ASP A 239 18.07 -5.96 11.17
C ASP A 239 19.60 -5.92 10.98
N PRO A 240 20.22 -7.03 10.54
CA PRO A 240 21.64 -7.05 10.21
C PRO A 240 21.96 -6.36 8.85
N TYR A 241 20.95 -5.94 8.11
CA TYR A 241 21.08 -5.48 6.72
C TYR A 241 20.88 -3.97 6.54
N ASP A 242 20.61 -3.23 7.62
CA ASP A 242 20.28 -1.80 7.56
C ASP A 242 19.14 -1.54 6.54
N VAL A 243 17.98 -2.18 6.77
CA VAL A 243 16.81 -2.03 5.88
C VAL A 243 16.29 -0.59 5.80
N MET A 244 16.56 0.21 6.84
CA MET A 244 16.20 1.63 6.87
C MET A 244 17.25 2.53 6.20
N ASN A 245 18.39 1.99 5.74
CA ASN A 245 19.52 2.73 5.20
C ASN A 245 20.02 3.87 6.12
N LEU A 246 20.13 3.61 7.41
CA LEU A 246 20.59 4.62 8.40
C LEU A 246 22.05 5.02 8.20
N LEU A 247 22.83 4.16 7.55
CA LEU A 247 24.21 4.44 7.17
C LEU A 247 24.32 5.30 5.91
N HIS A 248 23.20 5.71 5.31
CA HIS A 248 23.14 6.47 4.07
C HIS A 248 23.99 5.88 2.96
N THR A 249 24.02 4.57 2.85
CA THR A 249 24.71 3.83 1.80
C THR A 249 24.09 4.17 0.43
N ARG A 250 24.97 4.37 -0.55
CA ARG A 250 24.52 4.66 -1.92
C ARG A 250 23.69 3.55 -2.50
N TRP A 251 22.53 3.89 -3.07
CA TRP A 251 21.68 3.00 -3.84
C TRP A 251 21.30 3.63 -5.19
N VAL A 252 20.85 2.78 -6.12
CA VAL A 252 20.57 3.16 -7.51
C VAL A 252 19.12 2.77 -7.81
N HIS A 253 18.43 3.62 -8.55
CA HIS A 253 17.07 3.33 -8.98
C HIS A 253 17.02 2.02 -9.80
N PRO A 254 16.09 1.09 -9.54
CA PRO A 254 16.09 -0.23 -10.18
C PRO A 254 16.08 -0.22 -11.71
N SER A 255 15.44 0.78 -12.33
CA SER A 255 15.29 0.87 -13.79
C SER A 255 16.05 2.03 -14.44
N ASP A 256 16.81 2.83 -13.66
CA ASP A 256 17.56 3.98 -14.18
C ASP A 256 18.88 4.17 -13.41
N ASP A 257 20.00 3.82 -14.00
CA ASP A 257 21.33 3.89 -13.40
C ASP A 257 21.85 5.34 -13.19
N THR A 258 21.19 6.32 -13.79
CA THR A 258 21.49 7.75 -13.59
C THR A 258 20.87 8.32 -12.33
N LEU A 259 19.81 7.68 -11.81
CA LEU A 259 19.12 8.07 -10.59
C LEU A 259 19.75 7.37 -9.38
N VAL A 260 20.56 8.12 -8.67
CA VAL A 260 21.34 7.64 -7.52
C VAL A 260 20.92 8.42 -6.28
N SER A 261 20.77 7.71 -5.16
CA SER A 261 20.44 8.31 -3.87
C SER A 261 21.28 7.70 -2.72
N THR A 262 21.28 8.38 -1.59
CA THR A 262 21.75 7.90 -0.30
C THR A 262 20.67 8.07 0.77
N GLU A 263 19.47 8.44 0.37
CA GLU A 263 18.35 8.66 1.28
C GLU A 263 18.05 7.40 2.10
N SER A 264 17.78 7.59 3.37
CA SER A 264 17.22 6.58 4.27
C SER A 264 15.74 6.37 3.98
N PHE A 265 15.14 5.29 4.51
CA PHE A 265 13.70 5.11 4.43
C PHE A 265 12.94 6.25 5.13
N PHE A 266 13.49 6.82 6.20
CA PHE A 266 12.89 7.99 6.86
C PHE A 266 12.88 9.22 5.95
N ASP A 267 13.97 9.49 5.22
CA ASP A 267 14.02 10.61 4.27
C ASP A 267 12.98 10.43 3.15
N LEU A 268 12.83 9.20 2.63
CA LEU A 268 11.82 8.87 1.62
C LEU A 268 10.40 8.99 2.17
N TYR A 269 10.18 8.57 3.41
CA TYR A 269 8.90 8.69 4.10
C TYR A 269 8.49 10.17 4.28
N ASP A 270 9.39 11.01 4.76
CA ASP A 270 9.13 12.45 4.93
C ASP A 270 8.86 13.14 3.58
N LYS A 271 9.61 12.78 2.55
CA LYS A 271 9.39 13.26 1.18
C LYS A 271 8.02 12.84 0.63
N ALA A 272 7.61 11.60 0.89
CA ALA A 272 6.31 11.09 0.51
C ALA A 272 5.17 11.83 1.24
N GLN A 273 5.35 12.24 2.50
CA GLN A 273 4.35 13.02 3.23
C GLN A 273 4.06 14.37 2.56
N LEU A 274 5.10 15.09 2.13
CA LEU A 274 4.92 16.36 1.42
C LEU A 274 4.14 16.15 0.11
N LEU A 275 4.46 15.07 -0.61
CA LEU A 275 3.77 14.71 -1.85
C LEU A 275 2.29 14.34 -1.59
N ALA A 276 2.03 13.53 -0.55
CA ALA A 276 0.68 13.10 -0.19
C ALA A 276 -0.20 14.30 0.22
N MET A 277 0.30 15.19 1.06
CA MET A 277 -0.43 16.38 1.51
C MET A 277 -0.82 17.26 0.32
N GLU A 278 0.10 17.51 -0.62
CA GLU A 278 -0.21 18.30 -1.80
C GLU A 278 -1.20 17.58 -2.73
N ALA A 279 -1.07 16.26 -2.90
CA ALA A 279 -1.99 15.48 -3.71
C ALA A 279 -3.40 15.46 -3.10
N ILE A 280 -3.54 15.30 -1.78
CA ILE A 280 -4.81 15.36 -1.07
C ILE A 280 -5.46 16.75 -1.23
N ARG A 281 -4.71 17.82 -1.00
CA ARG A 281 -5.20 19.19 -1.17
C ARG A 281 -5.76 19.43 -2.58
N LEU A 282 -5.02 19.01 -3.62
CA LEU A 282 -5.44 19.15 -5.02
C LEU A 282 -6.64 18.25 -5.34
N PHE A 283 -6.65 17.03 -4.83
CA PHE A 283 -7.75 16.10 -5.04
C PHE A 283 -9.05 16.60 -4.44
N LEU A 284 -9.04 17.08 -3.20
CA LEU A 284 -10.24 17.63 -2.55
C LEU A 284 -10.75 18.87 -3.30
N ALA A 285 -9.85 19.73 -3.75
CA ALA A 285 -10.22 20.87 -4.60
C ALA A 285 -10.80 20.44 -5.96
N ALA A 286 -10.25 19.39 -6.59
CA ALA A 286 -10.75 18.84 -7.83
C ALA A 286 -12.11 18.14 -7.66
N CYS A 287 -12.42 17.57 -6.50
CA CYS A 287 -13.76 17.03 -6.22
C CYS A 287 -14.87 18.10 -6.40
N GLU A 288 -14.56 19.37 -6.07
CA GLU A 288 -15.48 20.50 -6.16
C GLU A 288 -15.37 21.26 -7.50
N ASN A 289 -14.19 21.26 -8.12
CA ASN A 289 -13.92 22.02 -9.34
C ASN A 289 -13.21 21.17 -10.41
N PRO A 290 -13.92 20.72 -11.47
CA PRO A 290 -13.33 19.90 -12.53
C PRO A 290 -12.17 20.54 -13.29
N ASP A 291 -12.05 21.86 -13.30
CA ASP A 291 -10.93 22.58 -13.95
C ASP A 291 -9.58 22.29 -13.27
N LEU A 292 -9.59 21.71 -12.07
CA LEU A 292 -8.40 21.32 -11.33
C LEU A 292 -7.97 19.86 -11.55
N ASP A 293 -8.73 19.07 -12.32
CA ASP A 293 -8.38 17.68 -12.62
C ASP A 293 -6.96 17.58 -13.20
N ASP A 294 -6.67 18.37 -14.22
CA ASP A 294 -5.35 18.36 -14.87
C ASP A 294 -4.23 18.81 -13.93
N VAL A 295 -4.51 19.68 -12.96
CA VAL A 295 -3.50 20.11 -11.98
C VAL A 295 -3.09 18.93 -11.08
N LEU A 296 -4.07 18.17 -10.57
CA LEU A 296 -3.81 16.94 -9.82
C LEU A 296 -3.06 15.91 -10.66
N LEU A 297 -3.56 15.62 -11.86
CA LEU A 297 -2.98 14.59 -12.74
C LEU A 297 -1.56 14.96 -13.19
N ASN A 298 -1.24 16.26 -13.32
CA ASN A 298 0.10 16.76 -13.59
C ASN A 298 1.04 16.66 -12.36
N LEU A 299 0.52 16.65 -11.14
CA LEU A 299 1.30 16.34 -9.95
C LEU A 299 1.63 14.83 -9.91
N ILE A 300 0.64 13.98 -10.17
CA ILE A 300 0.76 12.50 -10.14
C ILE A 300 1.66 12.01 -11.28
N LYS A 301 1.52 12.55 -12.50
CA LYS A 301 2.32 12.23 -13.70
C LYS A 301 2.29 10.76 -14.09
N ASP A 302 1.20 10.08 -13.81
CA ASP A 302 1.04 8.63 -14.04
C ASP A 302 2.17 7.77 -13.44
N ARG A 303 2.81 8.24 -12.36
CA ARG A 303 3.88 7.50 -11.68
C ARG A 303 3.32 6.25 -11.02
N ASN A 304 3.83 5.09 -11.45
CA ASN A 304 3.39 3.80 -10.91
C ASN A 304 3.92 3.56 -9.48
N TYR A 305 3.29 2.66 -8.76
CA TYR A 305 3.60 2.35 -7.37
C TYR A 305 4.94 1.63 -7.21
N ASN A 306 5.38 0.88 -8.22
CA ASN A 306 6.59 0.05 -8.13
C ASN A 306 7.88 0.86 -8.29
N LEU A 307 7.91 1.80 -9.22
CA LEU A 307 9.12 2.52 -9.60
C LEU A 307 9.03 4.03 -9.42
N GLY A 308 7.85 4.58 -9.13
CA GLY A 308 7.67 6.03 -9.07
C GLY A 308 7.90 6.73 -10.40
N THR A 309 7.87 5.99 -11.50
CA THR A 309 8.04 6.49 -12.88
C THR A 309 6.83 6.11 -13.74
N ASN A 310 6.76 6.67 -14.93
CA ASN A 310 5.73 6.35 -15.93
C ASN A 310 6.29 5.67 -17.19
N ASP A 311 7.56 5.28 -17.18
CA ASP A 311 8.26 4.79 -18.38
C ASP A 311 8.30 3.27 -18.54
N HIS A 312 7.78 2.51 -17.59
CA HIS A 312 7.68 1.04 -17.60
C HIS A 312 9.00 0.30 -17.96
N LYS A 313 10.15 0.91 -17.68
CA LYS A 313 11.44 0.27 -17.92
C LYS A 313 11.64 -0.96 -17.05
N GLU A 314 12.42 -1.93 -17.55
CA GLU A 314 12.77 -3.12 -16.80
C GLU A 314 13.69 -2.78 -15.61
N MET A 315 13.47 -3.45 -14.50
CA MET A 315 14.35 -3.38 -13.33
C MET A 315 15.61 -4.20 -13.57
N ILE A 316 16.77 -3.60 -13.49
CA ILE A 316 18.08 -4.24 -13.74
C ILE A 316 19.11 -3.97 -12.64
N ASN A 317 18.90 -2.94 -11.81
CA ASN A 317 19.84 -2.56 -10.76
C ASN A 317 19.38 -3.10 -9.40
N PHE A 318 20.18 -3.97 -8.77
CA PHE A 318 19.85 -4.59 -7.49
C PHE A 318 21.06 -4.75 -6.59
N ASP A 319 20.81 -4.68 -5.28
CA ASP A 319 21.72 -5.07 -4.20
C ASP A 319 21.01 -6.08 -3.29
N LEU A 320 20.89 -7.34 -3.74
CA LEU A 320 20.09 -8.40 -3.12
C LEU A 320 20.67 -8.80 -1.75
N ILE A 321 20.18 -8.17 -0.69
CA ILE A 321 20.74 -8.32 0.67
C ILE A 321 20.60 -9.72 1.26
N TYR A 322 19.56 -10.45 0.87
CA TYR A 322 19.31 -11.83 1.36
C TYR A 322 20.04 -12.92 0.57
N GLU A 323 20.85 -12.56 -0.42
CA GLU A 323 21.70 -13.47 -1.20
C GLU A 323 23.20 -13.32 -0.87
N LYS A 324 23.54 -12.46 0.09
CA LYS A 324 24.92 -12.20 0.53
C LYS A 324 25.39 -13.17 1.61
#